data_320643eee6619a4e1d42d06109f9705f
#
_entry.id   320643eee6619a4e1d42d06109f9705f
#
_cell.length_a   1.000
_cell.length_b   1.000
_cell.length_c   1.000
_cell.angle_alpha   90.00
_cell.angle_beta   90.00
_cell.angle_gamma   90.00
#
_symmetry.space_group_name_H-M   'P 1'
#
loop_
_entity.id
_entity.type
_entity.pdbx_description
1 polymer ?
#
loop_
_entity_poly.entity_id
_entity_poly.type
_entity_poly.pdbx_seq_one_letter_code
_entity_poly.pdbx_strand_id
1 'polypeptide(L)'
;GARWEVLVDAHTGDVLAFQDINQYAKRQITGGAYPLTSTEICPVPTQCGIMQSDAPMPFANTGLAAPNNFAGSAGVFEYAGGAATTTLNGRYIRMVDSCGAINASSPTGTIALGGVNGQHDCATPGFGGPGNTAASRSGFYELNKLAEQARGWLPGNAWLNAQMTANMNLNSTCNAFWNGSTVNFYRSGGGCRNTGELAAVFDHEWGHGMDDNDAAGALSNSSEGYADIAAIYRLQASCVGHGFFWTLNDGCGQTADGTGFNVNESETGLHCATDCSGVRDADWAKHSDNAPDTALGYVCTHCSVSTGPCGRQVHCAAAPVRQAAWDLVTRDLTAAPFGYDSQTAFIVGNKLFYQGSGNVGLWHACTCGASSSGCGATNGYMQWLTADDDNGSLADGTPHISAIFALMKLLSRTITADRVSIRAQSAAQVA
;
A
#
# COMPACT_ATOMS: atom_id res chain seq x y z
N GLY A 1 -41.78 15.49 2.30
CA GLY A 1 -41.47 16.43 1.22
C GLY A 1 -40.11 17.05 1.48
N ALA A 2 -39.40 17.46 0.46
CA ALA A 2 -38.10 18.13 0.59
C ALA A 2 -38.29 19.49 1.31
N ARG A 3 -37.39 19.80 2.22
CA ARG A 3 -37.32 21.09 2.91
C ARG A 3 -36.03 21.77 2.51
N TRP A 4 -36.17 22.98 1.97
CA TRP A 4 -35.05 23.74 1.46
C TRP A 4 -34.95 25.05 2.24
N GLU A 5 -33.74 25.45 2.56
CA GLU A 5 -33.39 26.77 3.04
C GLU A 5 -32.74 27.56 1.92
N VAL A 6 -33.23 28.78 1.70
CA VAL A 6 -32.66 29.67 0.69
C VAL A 6 -32.31 30.98 1.38
N LEU A 7 -31.05 31.37 1.27
CA LEU A 7 -30.60 32.69 1.70
C LEU A 7 -30.57 33.58 0.46
N VAL A 8 -31.32 34.70 0.54
CA VAL A 8 -31.44 35.66 -0.55
C VAL A 8 -30.94 37.04 -0.08
N ASP A 9 -30.15 37.71 -0.90
CA ASP A 9 -29.79 39.10 -0.64
C ASP A 9 -31.03 39.98 -0.74
N ALA A 10 -31.34 40.70 0.34
CA ALA A 10 -32.57 41.53 0.43
C ALA A 10 -32.52 42.77 -0.45
N HIS A 11 -31.38 43.18 -0.96
CA HIS A 11 -31.20 44.33 -1.82
C HIS A 11 -31.23 43.99 -3.29
N THR A 12 -30.55 42.87 -3.65
CA THR A 12 -30.41 42.48 -5.07
C THR A 12 -31.40 41.41 -5.49
N GLY A 13 -31.91 40.61 -4.54
CA GLY A 13 -32.73 39.43 -4.82
C GLY A 13 -31.89 38.21 -5.22
N ASP A 14 -30.54 38.30 -5.16
CA ASP A 14 -29.67 37.20 -5.53
C ASP A 14 -29.74 36.08 -4.49
N VAL A 15 -29.74 34.84 -4.96
CA VAL A 15 -29.61 33.65 -4.10
C VAL A 15 -28.18 33.49 -3.64
N LEU A 16 -27.94 33.74 -2.35
CA LEU A 16 -26.60 33.64 -1.73
C LEU A 16 -26.26 32.22 -1.28
N ALA A 17 -27.29 31.45 -0.87
CA ALA A 17 -27.13 30.05 -0.50
C ALA A 17 -28.46 29.29 -0.77
N PHE A 18 -28.31 28.03 -1.09
CA PHE A 18 -29.43 27.11 -1.29
C PHE A 18 -29.04 25.75 -0.75
N GLN A 19 -29.73 25.27 0.29
CA GLN A 19 -29.38 23.99 0.93
C GLN A 19 -30.65 23.20 1.31
N ASP A 20 -30.52 21.87 1.22
CA ASP A 20 -31.51 20.96 1.75
C ASP A 20 -31.35 20.85 3.27
N ILE A 21 -32.38 21.28 4.01
CA ILE A 21 -32.42 21.26 5.47
C ILE A 21 -33.15 20.02 6.03
N ASN A 22 -33.47 19.04 5.21
CA ASN A 22 -33.96 17.78 5.71
C ASN A 22 -32.89 17.11 6.56
N GLN A 23 -33.26 16.72 7.76
CA GLN A 23 -32.42 15.91 8.62
C GLN A 23 -32.63 14.45 8.22
N TYR A 24 -31.82 13.96 7.30
CA TYR A 24 -31.77 12.54 6.99
C TYR A 24 -31.11 11.78 8.15
N ALA A 25 -31.67 10.64 8.51
CA ALA A 25 -31.02 9.78 9.47
C ALA A 25 -29.78 9.16 8.82
N LYS A 26 -28.60 9.43 9.35
CA LYS A 26 -27.38 8.76 8.89
C LYS A 26 -27.40 7.30 9.33
N ARG A 27 -26.98 6.43 8.45
CA ARG A 27 -26.81 4.99 8.69
C ARG A 27 -25.42 4.57 8.25
N GLN A 28 -24.99 3.41 8.70
CA GLN A 28 -23.62 2.94 8.48
C GLN A 28 -23.60 1.46 8.11
N ILE A 29 -22.63 1.10 7.27
CA ILE A 29 -22.27 -0.28 6.97
C ILE A 29 -20.95 -0.55 7.68
N THR A 30 -20.94 -1.56 8.56
CA THR A 30 -19.77 -2.00 9.31
C THR A 30 -19.57 -3.50 9.21
N GLY A 31 -18.38 -3.97 9.54
CA GLY A 31 -18.06 -5.39 9.60
C GLY A 31 -16.75 -5.65 10.33
N GLY A 32 -16.57 -6.86 10.82
CA GLY A 32 -15.32 -7.26 11.45
C GLY A 32 -14.21 -7.40 10.41
N ALA A 33 -13.15 -6.61 10.55
CA ALA A 33 -11.99 -6.64 9.68
C ALA A 33 -10.70 -6.76 10.49
N TYR A 34 -9.71 -7.44 9.95
CA TYR A 34 -8.35 -7.43 10.47
C TYR A 34 -7.60 -6.23 9.87
N PRO A 35 -7.24 -5.22 10.65
CA PRO A 35 -6.61 -4.02 10.11
C PRO A 35 -5.17 -4.24 9.66
N LEU A 36 -4.50 -5.27 10.19
CA LEU A 36 -3.12 -5.60 9.86
C LEU A 36 -2.96 -7.07 9.42
N THR A 37 -3.34 -8.00 10.29
CA THR A 37 -3.23 -9.44 10.04
C THR A 37 -4.20 -10.23 10.89
N SER A 38 -4.65 -11.37 10.42
CA SER A 38 -5.51 -12.32 11.15
C SER A 38 -4.75 -13.20 12.15
N THR A 39 -3.44 -13.05 12.25
CA THR A 39 -2.58 -13.85 13.13
C THR A 39 -1.97 -13.01 14.24
N GLU A 40 -1.68 -13.66 15.37
CA GLU A 40 -1.07 -13.01 16.54
C GLU A 40 0.43 -12.72 16.38
N ILE A 41 1.00 -13.06 15.22
CA ILE A 41 2.43 -12.95 14.97
C ILE A 41 2.76 -11.57 14.44
N CYS A 42 3.03 -10.62 15.29
CA CYS A 42 3.65 -9.36 14.94
C CYS A 42 4.20 -8.62 16.18
N PRO A 43 5.12 -7.64 15.96
CA PRO A 43 5.76 -6.93 17.06
C PRO A 43 4.80 -6.01 17.85
N VAL A 44 3.66 -5.68 17.28
CA VAL A 44 2.64 -4.85 17.93
C VAL A 44 1.42 -5.70 18.29
N PRO A 45 1.40 -6.36 19.45
CA PRO A 45 0.40 -7.37 19.81
C PRO A 45 -1.03 -6.84 19.88
N THR A 46 -1.22 -5.53 19.93
CA THR A 46 -2.54 -4.89 19.98
C THR A 46 -3.27 -4.80 18.65
N GLN A 47 -2.60 -5.11 17.55
CA GLN A 47 -3.17 -5.00 16.19
C GLN A 47 -3.20 -6.33 15.42
N CYS A 48 -2.33 -7.26 15.81
CA CYS A 48 -2.23 -8.55 15.14
C CYS A 48 -3.19 -9.57 15.75
N GLY A 49 -3.85 -10.33 14.90
CA GLY A 49 -4.81 -11.34 15.32
C GLY A 49 -6.09 -10.79 15.95
N ILE A 50 -6.26 -9.47 15.99
CA ILE A 50 -7.39 -8.82 16.61
C ILE A 50 -8.29 -8.21 15.53
N MET A 51 -9.49 -8.76 15.40
CA MET A 51 -10.51 -8.21 14.52
C MET A 51 -11.10 -6.95 15.12
N GLN A 52 -11.09 -5.88 14.36
CA GLN A 52 -11.88 -4.68 14.65
C GLN A 52 -13.34 -4.98 14.29
N SER A 53 -14.22 -5.16 15.27
CA SER A 53 -15.58 -5.66 15.10
C SER A 53 -16.48 -4.74 14.26
N ASP A 54 -16.28 -3.43 14.37
CA ASP A 54 -17.13 -2.41 13.76
C ASP A 54 -16.37 -1.57 12.74
N ALA A 55 -15.40 -2.17 12.05
CA ALA A 55 -14.67 -1.48 10.99
C ALA A 55 -15.67 -0.94 9.95
N PRO A 56 -15.56 0.32 9.53
CA PRO A 56 -16.42 0.87 8.48
C PRO A 56 -16.17 0.15 7.16
N MET A 57 -17.22 -0.01 6.34
CA MET A 57 -17.10 -0.51 4.98
C MET A 57 -17.11 0.68 4.00
N PRO A 58 -15.91 1.24 3.67
CA PRO A 58 -15.81 2.47 2.89
C PRO A 58 -16.41 2.29 1.50
N PHE A 59 -17.23 3.23 1.07
CA PHE A 59 -17.81 3.26 -0.28
C PHE A 59 -18.62 2.02 -0.66
N ALA A 60 -19.09 1.23 0.33
CA ALA A 60 -19.93 0.07 0.08
C ALA A 60 -21.24 0.46 -0.59
N ASN A 61 -21.77 -0.40 -1.48
CA ASN A 61 -23.11 -0.22 -2.03
C ASN A 61 -24.17 -0.34 -0.94
N THR A 62 -25.21 0.46 -1.04
CA THR A 62 -26.30 0.55 -0.04
C THR A 62 -27.60 -0.08 -0.51
N GLY A 63 -27.70 -0.42 -1.81
CA GLY A 63 -28.95 -0.86 -2.43
C GLY A 63 -30.00 0.23 -2.59
N LEU A 64 -29.71 1.47 -2.22
CA LEU A 64 -30.59 2.62 -2.38
C LEU A 64 -30.37 3.31 -3.72
N ALA A 65 -31.30 4.19 -4.10
CA ALA A 65 -31.14 5.03 -5.27
C ALA A 65 -30.07 6.12 -5.05
N ALA A 66 -29.52 6.63 -6.15
CA ALA A 66 -28.61 7.78 -6.10
C ALA A 66 -29.31 9.00 -5.46
N PRO A 67 -28.58 9.85 -4.73
CA PRO A 67 -27.12 9.86 -4.54
C PRO A 67 -26.62 8.89 -3.44
N ASN A 68 -27.51 8.17 -2.78
CA ASN A 68 -27.21 7.35 -1.61
C ASN A 68 -26.90 5.88 -1.96
N ASN A 69 -26.61 5.60 -3.22
CA ASN A 69 -26.32 4.24 -3.71
C ASN A 69 -24.96 3.69 -3.22
N PHE A 70 -24.10 4.56 -2.70
CA PHE A 70 -22.85 4.19 -2.04
C PHE A 70 -22.67 4.94 -0.73
N ALA A 71 -22.06 4.29 0.25
CA ALA A 71 -21.63 4.95 1.48
C ALA A 71 -20.40 5.85 1.21
N GLY A 72 -20.11 6.75 2.14
CA GLY A 72 -18.87 7.52 2.17
C GLY A 72 -17.68 6.71 2.70
N SER A 73 -16.53 7.37 2.86
CA SER A 73 -15.27 6.75 3.34
C SER A 73 -15.36 6.16 4.76
N ALA A 74 -16.28 6.65 5.58
CA ALA A 74 -16.58 6.11 6.91
C ALA A 74 -17.69 5.04 6.90
N GLY A 75 -18.09 4.53 5.74
CA GLY A 75 -19.21 3.59 5.63
C GLY A 75 -20.60 4.20 5.90
N VAL A 76 -20.68 5.53 6.00
CA VAL A 76 -21.89 6.29 6.38
C VAL A 76 -22.61 6.78 5.13
N PHE A 77 -23.95 6.75 5.15
CA PHE A 77 -24.80 7.26 4.08
C PHE A 77 -26.09 7.88 4.62
N GLU A 78 -26.71 8.74 3.85
CA GLU A 78 -28.02 9.35 4.16
C GLU A 78 -29.11 8.31 3.91
N TYR A 79 -30.05 8.20 4.84
CA TYR A 79 -31.11 7.20 4.83
C TYR A 79 -32.48 7.83 5.02
N ALA A 80 -33.31 7.70 4.01
CA ALA A 80 -34.70 8.21 4.01
C ALA A 80 -35.75 7.11 4.25
N GLY A 81 -35.33 5.87 4.47
CA GLY A 81 -36.20 4.70 4.65
C GLY A 81 -36.01 3.64 3.59
N GLY A 82 -36.74 2.54 3.73
CA GLY A 82 -36.59 1.37 2.85
C GLY A 82 -35.61 0.32 3.38
N ALA A 83 -35.41 -0.74 2.63
CA ALA A 83 -34.40 -1.74 2.96
C ALA A 83 -33.05 -1.33 2.34
N ALA A 84 -32.02 -1.17 3.18
CA ALA A 84 -30.66 -1.05 2.70
C ALA A 84 -30.06 -2.44 2.48
N THR A 85 -29.25 -2.60 1.45
CA THR A 85 -28.58 -3.87 1.13
C THR A 85 -27.13 -3.63 0.72
N THR A 86 -26.23 -4.54 1.07
CA THR A 86 -24.86 -4.51 0.56
C THR A 86 -24.41 -5.88 0.10
N THR A 87 -23.66 -5.88 -0.97
CA THR A 87 -22.99 -7.07 -1.53
C THR A 87 -21.48 -6.87 -1.55
N LEU A 88 -20.97 -5.82 -0.89
CA LEU A 88 -19.61 -5.31 -1.00
C LEU A 88 -19.16 -5.09 -2.47
N ASN A 89 -20.12 -4.76 -3.33
CA ASN A 89 -19.88 -4.24 -4.67
C ASN A 89 -19.83 -2.70 -4.59
N GLY A 90 -18.76 -2.21 -3.97
CA GLY A 90 -18.59 -0.81 -3.66
C GLY A 90 -18.27 0.06 -4.88
N ARG A 91 -18.15 1.36 -4.65
CA ARG A 91 -17.85 2.32 -5.72
C ARG A 91 -16.51 2.04 -6.40
N TYR A 92 -15.48 1.71 -5.63
CA TYR A 92 -14.11 1.56 -6.11
C TYR A 92 -13.59 0.13 -6.02
N ILE A 93 -14.09 -0.64 -5.08
CA ILE A 93 -13.71 -2.03 -4.88
C ILE A 93 -14.96 -2.91 -4.92
N ARG A 94 -14.88 -3.98 -5.72
CA ARG A 94 -15.87 -5.05 -5.77
C ARG A 94 -15.25 -6.31 -5.19
N MET A 95 -15.90 -6.88 -4.18
CA MET A 95 -15.49 -8.17 -3.62
C MET A 95 -16.16 -9.32 -4.35
N VAL A 96 -15.38 -10.34 -4.65
CA VAL A 96 -15.87 -11.65 -5.14
C VAL A 96 -15.22 -12.71 -4.27
N ASP A 97 -16.04 -13.49 -3.59
CA ASP A 97 -15.54 -14.53 -2.67
C ASP A 97 -15.88 -15.92 -3.18
N SER A 98 -14.86 -16.79 -3.25
CA SER A 98 -15.05 -18.18 -3.71
C SER A 98 -15.84 -19.04 -2.74
N CYS A 99 -16.07 -18.58 -1.50
CA CYS A 99 -16.93 -19.25 -0.54
C CYS A 99 -18.43 -19.04 -0.84
N GLY A 100 -18.78 -18.01 -1.64
CA GLY A 100 -20.14 -17.76 -2.08
C GLY A 100 -20.50 -16.28 -2.19
N ALA A 101 -21.79 -16.01 -2.26
CA ALA A 101 -22.30 -14.64 -2.42
C ALA A 101 -22.26 -13.86 -1.09
N ILE A 102 -22.11 -12.55 -1.21
CA ILE A 102 -22.29 -11.58 -0.14
C ILE A 102 -23.64 -10.87 -0.39
N ASN A 103 -24.55 -10.91 0.59
CA ASN A 103 -25.83 -10.25 0.49
C ASN A 103 -26.41 -9.99 1.88
N ALA A 104 -26.10 -8.84 2.44
CA ALA A 104 -26.62 -8.41 3.71
C ALA A 104 -27.70 -7.35 3.52
N SER A 105 -28.77 -7.39 4.32
CA SER A 105 -29.84 -6.40 4.26
C SER A 105 -30.31 -5.97 5.64
N SER A 106 -30.84 -4.75 5.73
CA SER A 106 -31.41 -4.19 6.93
C SER A 106 -32.62 -3.32 6.63
N PRO A 107 -33.76 -3.56 7.27
CA PRO A 107 -34.93 -2.72 7.11
C PRO A 107 -34.80 -1.34 7.79
N THR A 108 -33.81 -1.17 8.65
CA THR A 108 -33.56 0.07 9.40
C THR A 108 -32.41 0.90 8.82
N GLY A 109 -31.78 0.42 7.74
CA GLY A 109 -30.67 1.08 7.07
C GLY A 109 -29.28 0.75 7.63
N THR A 110 -29.10 0.51 8.90
CA THR A 110 -27.80 0.13 9.47
C THR A 110 -27.50 -1.35 9.16
N ILE A 111 -26.38 -1.62 8.51
CA ILE A 111 -25.94 -2.97 8.16
C ILE A 111 -24.68 -3.29 8.96
N ALA A 112 -24.77 -4.27 9.85
CA ALA A 112 -23.63 -4.87 10.51
C ALA A 112 -23.35 -6.21 9.83
N LEU A 113 -22.24 -6.30 9.10
CA LEU A 113 -21.82 -7.56 8.45
C LEU A 113 -21.37 -8.59 9.48
N GLY A 114 -21.10 -8.16 10.72
CA GLY A 114 -20.64 -9.01 11.81
C GLY A 114 -19.22 -9.52 11.55
N GLY A 115 -18.93 -10.66 12.09
CA GLY A 115 -17.62 -11.29 12.12
C GLY A 115 -17.12 -11.42 13.57
N VAL A 116 -16.44 -12.50 13.84
CA VAL A 116 -15.82 -12.77 15.14
C VAL A 116 -14.36 -13.12 14.95
N ASN A 117 -13.56 -12.82 15.96
CA ASN A 117 -12.15 -13.16 15.96
C ASN A 117 -11.93 -14.66 15.76
N GLY A 118 -10.87 -15.04 15.07
CA GLY A 118 -10.55 -16.44 14.82
C GLY A 118 -11.32 -17.08 13.64
N GLN A 119 -12.13 -16.33 12.92
CA GLN A 119 -12.70 -16.82 11.63
C GLN A 119 -11.68 -16.68 10.50
N HIS A 120 -11.51 -17.75 9.73
CA HIS A 120 -10.58 -17.84 8.63
C HIS A 120 -11.20 -18.56 7.44
N ASP A 121 -10.68 -18.30 6.24
CA ASP A 121 -11.12 -18.92 4.99
C ASP A 121 -12.64 -18.80 4.81
N CYS A 122 -13.29 -19.92 4.50
CA CYS A 122 -14.74 -20.04 4.36
C CYS A 122 -15.44 -20.41 5.69
N ALA A 123 -14.80 -20.22 6.85
CA ALA A 123 -15.46 -20.43 8.15
C ALA A 123 -16.72 -19.57 8.25
N THR A 124 -17.59 -19.90 9.19
CA THR A 124 -18.90 -19.26 9.34
C THR A 124 -18.80 -17.74 9.21
N PRO A 125 -19.38 -17.16 8.19
CA PRO A 125 -19.31 -15.72 7.98
C PRO A 125 -20.16 -15.00 9.01
N GLY A 126 -20.06 -13.68 9.02
CA GLY A 126 -21.04 -12.82 9.65
C GLY A 126 -22.40 -12.92 8.95
N PHE A 127 -23.21 -11.90 9.07
CA PHE A 127 -24.52 -11.83 8.40
C PHE A 127 -24.33 -11.56 6.90
N GLY A 128 -25.19 -12.17 6.05
CA GLY A 128 -25.24 -11.82 4.63
C GLY A 128 -24.56 -12.80 3.69
N GLY A 129 -24.58 -14.06 4.03
CA GLY A 129 -24.23 -15.15 3.12
C GLY A 129 -22.80 -15.66 3.25
N PRO A 130 -22.49 -16.77 2.56
CA PRO A 130 -21.22 -17.50 2.74
C PRO A 130 -19.97 -16.75 2.25
N GLY A 131 -20.12 -15.76 1.38
CA GLY A 131 -19.01 -14.93 0.91
C GLY A 131 -18.68 -13.75 1.84
N ASN A 132 -19.46 -13.52 2.91
CA ASN A 132 -19.14 -12.51 3.91
C ASN A 132 -18.07 -13.02 4.89
N THR A 133 -16.92 -13.41 4.38
CA THR A 133 -15.78 -13.96 5.13
C THR A 133 -14.95 -12.86 5.79
N ALA A 134 -14.03 -13.25 6.68
CA ALA A 134 -13.03 -12.33 7.24
C ALA A 134 -12.16 -11.71 6.14
N ALA A 135 -11.76 -12.52 5.15
CA ALA A 135 -10.99 -12.07 3.98
C ALA A 135 -11.74 -10.99 3.18
N SER A 136 -13.03 -11.22 2.86
CA SER A 136 -13.82 -10.25 2.11
C SER A 136 -13.98 -8.91 2.85
N ARG A 137 -14.24 -8.93 4.16
CA ARG A 137 -14.38 -7.69 4.94
C ARG A 137 -13.06 -6.95 5.12
N SER A 138 -11.98 -7.68 5.44
CA SER A 138 -10.64 -7.10 5.62
C SER A 138 -10.12 -6.50 4.32
N GLY A 139 -10.22 -7.25 3.22
CA GLY A 139 -9.80 -6.75 1.90
C GLY A 139 -10.66 -5.58 1.42
N PHE A 140 -11.98 -5.60 1.64
CA PHE A 140 -12.82 -4.47 1.30
C PHE A 140 -12.44 -3.22 2.08
N TYR A 141 -12.20 -3.35 3.38
CA TYR A 141 -11.77 -2.26 4.23
C TYR A 141 -10.43 -1.69 3.76
N GLU A 142 -9.38 -2.52 3.67
CA GLU A 142 -8.02 -2.04 3.42
C GLU A 142 -7.83 -1.51 2.00
N LEU A 143 -8.26 -2.24 0.98
CA LEU A 143 -8.13 -1.80 -0.41
C LEU A 143 -8.85 -0.47 -0.70
N ASN A 144 -10.00 -0.22 -0.06
CA ASN A 144 -10.66 1.08 -0.18
C ASN A 144 -9.88 2.19 0.54
N LYS A 145 -9.26 1.92 1.70
CA LYS A 145 -8.44 2.88 2.44
C LYS A 145 -7.16 3.23 1.69
N LEU A 146 -6.47 2.24 1.16
CA LEU A 146 -5.28 2.44 0.33
C LEU A 146 -5.62 3.25 -0.94
N ALA A 147 -6.66 2.84 -1.67
CA ALA A 147 -7.09 3.56 -2.87
C ALA A 147 -7.57 5.00 -2.56
N GLU A 148 -8.18 5.24 -1.40
CA GLU A 148 -8.54 6.59 -0.95
C GLU A 148 -7.29 7.45 -0.71
N GLN A 149 -6.27 6.91 -0.05
CA GLN A 149 -4.98 7.56 0.14
C GLN A 149 -4.33 7.92 -1.20
N ALA A 150 -4.26 6.95 -2.11
CA ALA A 150 -3.70 7.17 -3.45
C ALA A 150 -4.45 8.24 -4.25
N ARG A 151 -5.81 8.27 -4.20
CA ARG A 151 -6.60 9.33 -4.81
C ARG A 151 -6.32 10.72 -4.23
N GLY A 152 -5.95 10.78 -2.96
CA GLY A 152 -5.52 12.04 -2.34
C GLY A 152 -4.27 12.63 -3.03
N TRP A 153 -3.35 11.78 -3.43
CA TRP A 153 -2.11 12.18 -4.14
C TRP A 153 -2.28 12.30 -5.65
N LEU A 154 -3.11 11.46 -6.25
CA LEU A 154 -3.31 11.32 -7.69
C LEU A 154 -4.80 11.42 -8.08
N PRO A 155 -5.48 12.55 -7.81
CA PRO A 155 -6.93 12.65 -8.00
C PRO A 155 -7.37 12.50 -9.46
N GLY A 156 -6.48 12.75 -10.41
CA GLY A 156 -6.73 12.63 -11.86
C GLY A 156 -6.46 11.24 -12.42
N ASN A 157 -5.95 10.28 -11.65
CA ASN A 157 -5.67 8.95 -12.16
C ASN A 157 -6.98 8.18 -12.43
N ALA A 158 -7.17 7.76 -13.68
CA ALA A 158 -8.41 7.13 -14.13
C ALA A 158 -8.65 5.76 -13.49
N TRP A 159 -7.60 4.97 -13.29
CA TRP A 159 -7.70 3.65 -12.66
C TRP A 159 -8.14 3.74 -11.20
N LEU A 160 -7.61 4.69 -10.44
CA LEU A 160 -8.02 4.94 -9.06
C LEU A 160 -9.48 5.37 -8.93
N ASN A 161 -10.06 5.95 -9.97
CA ASN A 161 -11.46 6.38 -10.04
C ASN A 161 -12.39 5.32 -10.64
N ALA A 162 -11.84 4.24 -11.19
CA ALA A 162 -12.56 3.06 -11.66
C ALA A 162 -12.80 2.04 -10.54
N GLN A 163 -13.66 1.06 -10.81
CA GLN A 163 -13.90 -0.05 -9.90
C GLN A 163 -12.94 -1.21 -10.21
N MET A 164 -12.18 -1.64 -9.22
CA MET A 164 -11.34 -2.84 -9.26
C MET A 164 -12.05 -4.03 -8.60
N THR A 165 -11.85 -5.22 -9.12
CA THR A 165 -12.33 -6.47 -8.50
C THR A 165 -11.23 -7.12 -7.67
N ALA A 166 -11.58 -7.52 -6.45
CA ALA A 166 -10.76 -8.31 -5.55
C ALA A 166 -11.38 -9.69 -5.33
N ASN A 167 -10.66 -10.73 -5.70
CA ASN A 167 -11.07 -12.13 -5.59
C ASN A 167 -10.50 -12.75 -4.32
N MET A 168 -11.37 -13.19 -3.42
CA MET A 168 -11.00 -13.73 -2.11
C MET A 168 -11.19 -15.24 -2.06
N ASN A 169 -10.43 -15.87 -1.17
CA ASN A 169 -10.56 -17.29 -0.87
C ASN A 169 -10.43 -18.20 -2.09
N LEU A 170 -9.60 -17.84 -3.06
CA LEU A 170 -9.32 -18.72 -4.19
C LEU A 170 -8.75 -20.06 -3.71
N ASN A 171 -9.14 -21.14 -4.37
CA ASN A 171 -8.79 -22.51 -3.98
C ASN A 171 -7.33 -22.86 -4.36
N SER A 172 -6.38 -22.16 -3.78
CA SER A 172 -4.94 -22.40 -3.84
C SER A 172 -4.32 -21.88 -2.54
N THR A 173 -3.00 -21.95 -2.39
CA THR A 173 -2.31 -21.62 -1.14
C THR A 173 -0.99 -20.90 -1.39
N CYS A 174 -0.47 -20.19 -0.38
CA CYS A 174 0.86 -19.58 -0.34
C CYS A 174 1.14 -18.59 -1.47
N ASN A 175 0.13 -17.89 -1.96
CA ASN A 175 0.32 -16.82 -2.91
C ASN A 175 -0.85 -15.82 -2.91
N ALA A 176 -0.59 -14.67 -3.49
CA ALA A 176 -1.55 -13.69 -4.00
C ALA A 176 -1.00 -13.17 -5.33
N PHE A 177 -1.80 -12.51 -6.15
CA PHE A 177 -1.30 -11.97 -7.40
C PHE A 177 -2.22 -10.91 -8.01
N TRP A 178 -1.62 -9.93 -8.66
CA TRP A 178 -2.24 -9.09 -9.66
C TRP A 178 -2.18 -9.76 -11.03
N ASN A 179 -3.27 -9.75 -11.78
CA ASN A 179 -3.33 -10.40 -13.11
C ASN A 179 -3.52 -9.44 -14.29
N GLY A 180 -3.25 -8.15 -14.07
CA GLY A 180 -3.48 -7.09 -15.06
C GLY A 180 -4.88 -6.45 -14.97
N SER A 181 -5.79 -6.99 -14.13
CA SER A 181 -7.14 -6.43 -13.98
C SER A 181 -7.75 -6.64 -12.59
N THR A 182 -7.35 -7.65 -11.87
CA THR A 182 -7.88 -7.99 -10.55
C THR A 182 -6.78 -8.37 -9.57
N VAL A 183 -7.00 -8.11 -8.28
CA VAL A 183 -6.17 -8.65 -7.21
C VAL A 183 -6.78 -9.95 -6.69
N ASN A 184 -5.94 -10.95 -6.39
CA ASN A 184 -6.36 -12.32 -6.19
C ASN A 184 -5.66 -12.93 -4.97
N PHE A 185 -6.44 -13.48 -4.03
CA PHE A 185 -5.95 -13.94 -2.73
C PHE A 185 -6.36 -15.38 -2.45
N TYR A 186 -5.41 -16.17 -1.96
CA TYR A 186 -5.57 -17.60 -1.73
C TYR A 186 -5.96 -17.91 -0.29
N ARG A 187 -6.62 -19.05 -0.12
CA ARG A 187 -6.93 -19.64 1.19
C ARG A 187 -5.68 -20.05 1.94
N SER A 188 -5.86 -20.30 3.23
CA SER A 188 -4.82 -20.91 4.04
C SER A 188 -4.50 -22.34 3.61
N GLY A 189 -3.28 -22.76 3.87
CA GLY A 189 -2.79 -24.10 3.53
C GLY A 189 -1.34 -24.07 3.06
N GLY A 190 -0.74 -25.24 2.87
CA GLY A 190 0.65 -25.35 2.40
C GLY A 190 1.72 -24.70 3.30
N GLY A 191 1.40 -24.48 4.56
CA GLY A 191 2.29 -23.76 5.49
C GLY A 191 2.01 -22.25 5.58
N CYS A 192 1.03 -21.74 4.82
CA CYS A 192 0.71 -20.32 4.78
C CYS A 192 -0.69 -20.02 5.36
N ARG A 193 -0.84 -18.81 5.89
CA ARG A 193 -2.14 -18.26 6.27
C ARG A 193 -2.92 -17.84 5.02
N ASN A 194 -4.19 -17.49 5.22
CA ASN A 194 -5.01 -16.90 4.17
C ASN A 194 -4.44 -15.53 3.77
N THR A 195 -4.00 -15.40 2.53
CA THR A 195 -3.41 -14.16 2.03
C THR A 195 -4.43 -13.02 1.90
N GLY A 196 -5.72 -13.36 1.82
CA GLY A 196 -6.85 -12.44 1.88
C GLY A 196 -7.21 -11.96 3.29
N GLU A 197 -6.34 -12.15 4.29
CA GLU A 197 -6.51 -11.68 5.67
C GLU A 197 -5.29 -10.89 6.15
N LEU A 198 -4.42 -10.45 5.23
CA LEU A 198 -3.14 -9.80 5.50
C LEU A 198 -3.07 -8.46 4.77
N ALA A 199 -3.12 -7.34 5.51
CA ALA A 199 -3.18 -6.01 4.91
C ALA A 199 -2.02 -5.73 3.96
N ALA A 200 -0.78 -6.03 4.35
CA ALA A 200 0.37 -5.79 3.50
C ALA A 200 0.36 -6.60 2.20
N VAL A 201 -0.32 -7.75 2.17
CA VAL A 201 -0.49 -8.53 0.94
C VAL A 201 -1.53 -7.87 0.03
N PHE A 202 -2.62 -7.31 0.59
CA PHE A 202 -3.55 -6.51 -0.19
C PHE A 202 -2.85 -5.33 -0.85
N ASP A 203 -2.06 -4.60 -0.06
CA ASP A 203 -1.40 -3.37 -0.48
C ASP A 203 -0.33 -3.66 -1.53
N HIS A 204 0.38 -4.78 -1.40
CA HIS A 204 1.37 -5.24 -2.36
C HIS A 204 0.74 -5.58 -3.72
N GLU A 205 -0.29 -6.42 -3.75
CA GLU A 205 -0.95 -6.79 -5.01
C GLU A 205 -1.67 -5.59 -5.67
N TRP A 206 -2.24 -4.71 -4.87
CA TRP A 206 -2.76 -3.44 -5.35
C TRP A 206 -1.65 -2.55 -5.89
N GLY A 207 -0.46 -2.57 -5.28
CA GLY A 207 0.73 -1.85 -5.73
C GLY A 207 1.14 -2.23 -7.15
N HIS A 208 1.10 -3.51 -7.52
CA HIS A 208 1.29 -3.95 -8.91
C HIS A 208 0.22 -3.36 -9.85
N GLY A 209 -1.04 -3.33 -9.40
CA GLY A 209 -2.10 -2.70 -10.18
C GLY A 209 -1.89 -1.19 -10.37
N MET A 210 -1.35 -0.52 -9.36
CA MET A 210 -1.03 0.91 -9.46
C MET A 210 0.14 1.16 -10.42
N ASP A 211 1.21 0.34 -10.35
CA ASP A 211 2.36 0.38 -11.26
C ASP A 211 1.93 0.20 -12.73
N ASP A 212 1.06 -0.78 -13.00
CA ASP A 212 0.53 -1.02 -14.36
C ASP A 212 -0.31 0.15 -14.91
N ASN A 213 -0.92 0.94 -14.03
CA ASN A 213 -1.92 1.96 -14.38
C ASN A 213 -1.49 3.39 -14.03
N ASP A 214 -0.23 3.61 -13.74
CA ASP A 214 0.33 4.95 -13.60
C ASP A 214 0.81 5.53 -14.95
N ALA A 215 1.50 6.66 -14.93
CA ALA A 215 1.82 7.40 -16.16
C ALA A 215 2.85 6.70 -17.06
N ALA A 216 3.77 5.93 -16.49
CA ALA A 216 4.82 5.22 -17.22
C ALA A 216 4.40 3.80 -17.63
N GLY A 217 3.34 3.25 -17.00
CA GLY A 217 2.98 1.85 -17.08
C GLY A 217 3.97 0.96 -16.33
N ALA A 218 3.78 -0.34 -16.40
CA ALA A 218 4.54 -1.32 -15.64
C ALA A 218 6.06 -1.13 -15.70
N LEU A 219 6.69 -1.16 -14.55
CA LEU A 219 8.14 -1.05 -14.42
C LEU A 219 8.87 -2.19 -15.14
N SER A 220 9.93 -1.85 -15.84
CA SER A 220 10.76 -2.84 -16.53
C SER A 220 11.68 -3.63 -15.58
N ASN A 221 11.92 -3.12 -14.38
CA ASN A 221 12.64 -3.82 -13.32
C ASN A 221 12.14 -3.42 -11.94
N SER A 222 12.34 -4.31 -10.99
CA SER A 222 12.02 -4.10 -9.56
C SER A 222 10.58 -3.61 -9.33
N SER A 223 9.62 -4.07 -10.14
CA SER A 223 8.18 -3.85 -9.93
C SER A 223 7.73 -4.33 -8.55
N GLU A 224 8.33 -5.42 -8.03
CA GLU A 224 8.15 -5.87 -6.65
C GLU A 224 8.54 -4.79 -5.61
N GLY A 225 9.51 -3.94 -5.94
CA GLY A 225 9.89 -2.81 -5.09
C GLY A 225 8.81 -1.74 -5.03
N TYR A 226 8.12 -1.48 -6.14
CA TYR A 226 6.98 -0.57 -6.16
C TYR A 226 5.84 -1.10 -5.27
N ALA A 227 5.48 -2.38 -5.45
CA ALA A 227 4.44 -3.04 -4.69
C ALA A 227 4.77 -3.10 -3.18
N ASP A 228 6.02 -3.40 -2.82
CA ASP A 228 6.47 -3.39 -1.43
C ASP A 228 6.42 -1.98 -0.83
N ILE A 229 6.80 -0.92 -1.56
CA ILE A 229 6.71 0.46 -1.07
C ILE A 229 5.26 0.85 -0.80
N ALA A 230 4.32 0.46 -1.66
CA ALA A 230 2.90 0.70 -1.42
C ALA A 230 2.46 0.12 -0.07
N ALA A 231 2.86 -1.12 0.24
CA ALA A 231 2.53 -1.79 1.49
C ALA A 231 3.21 -1.15 2.72
N ILE A 232 4.54 -0.95 2.68
CA ILE A 232 5.29 -0.44 3.83
C ILE A 232 4.94 1.02 4.15
N TYR A 233 4.65 1.83 3.16
CA TYR A 233 4.24 3.21 3.37
C TYR A 233 2.79 3.33 3.83
N ARG A 234 1.92 2.44 3.35
CA ARG A 234 0.53 2.38 3.79
C ARG A 234 0.39 1.98 5.24
N LEU A 235 1.12 0.94 5.65
CA LEU A 235 1.04 0.36 6.99
C LEU A 235 2.07 0.93 7.97
N GLN A 236 3.02 1.72 7.48
CA GLN A 236 4.14 2.25 8.27
C GLN A 236 4.90 1.14 9.01
N ALA A 237 5.10 0.03 8.32
CA ALA A 237 5.77 -1.16 8.85
C ALA A 237 6.72 -1.74 7.80
N SER A 238 7.92 -2.14 8.22
CA SER A 238 8.94 -2.70 7.32
C SER A 238 8.61 -4.11 6.86
N CYS A 239 7.86 -4.87 7.65
CA CYS A 239 7.53 -6.26 7.39
C CYS A 239 6.35 -6.38 6.44
N VAL A 240 6.57 -6.94 5.26
CA VAL A 240 5.53 -7.21 4.28
C VAL A 240 4.86 -8.56 4.59
N GLY A 241 3.59 -8.52 4.95
CA GLY A 241 2.77 -9.71 5.18
C GLY A 241 2.98 -10.38 6.54
N HIS A 242 2.99 -9.62 7.63
CA HIS A 242 3.01 -10.19 8.98
C HIS A 242 2.07 -11.39 9.11
N GLY A 243 2.63 -12.51 9.58
CA GLY A 243 1.88 -13.74 9.79
C GLY A 243 1.56 -14.52 8.52
N PHE A 244 2.23 -14.25 7.41
CA PHE A 244 2.04 -15.01 6.17
C PHE A 244 2.27 -16.52 6.38
N PHE A 245 3.31 -16.89 7.11
CA PHE A 245 3.60 -18.28 7.45
C PHE A 245 2.99 -18.71 8.79
N TRP A 246 2.74 -20.03 8.94
CA TRP A 246 2.09 -20.56 10.14
C TRP A 246 3.00 -20.65 11.35
N THR A 247 4.29 -20.67 11.15
CA THR A 247 5.26 -20.87 12.22
C THR A 247 5.96 -19.56 12.57
N LEU A 248 6.16 -19.35 13.87
CA LEU A 248 6.75 -18.13 14.42
C LEU A 248 8.21 -17.89 13.98
N ASN A 249 8.89 -18.94 13.57
CA ASN A 249 10.30 -18.88 13.24
C ASN A 249 10.56 -18.53 11.78
N ASP A 250 9.52 -18.35 10.98
CA ASP A 250 9.65 -18.46 9.55
C ASP A 250 9.56 -17.14 8.82
N GLY A 251 9.19 -16.07 9.51
CA GLY A 251 9.29 -14.75 8.93
C GLY A 251 10.70 -14.43 8.45
N CYS A 252 11.63 -15.12 9.02
CA CYS A 252 13.03 -14.96 8.73
C CYS A 252 13.70 -16.20 8.18
N GLY A 253 13.33 -17.35 8.68
CA GLY A 253 14.04 -18.59 8.38
C GLY A 253 13.86 -19.10 6.97
N GLN A 254 12.82 -18.72 6.26
CA GLN A 254 12.51 -19.32 4.98
C GLN A 254 12.43 -18.35 3.82
N THR A 255 12.01 -17.12 4.05
CA THR A 255 11.67 -16.21 2.96
C THR A 255 11.84 -14.74 3.31
N ALA A 256 12.77 -14.42 4.18
CA ALA A 256 12.93 -13.08 4.73
C ALA A 256 13.00 -11.97 3.69
N ASP A 257 13.49 -12.28 2.50
CA ASP A 257 13.56 -11.36 1.37
C ASP A 257 12.45 -11.59 0.33
N GLY A 258 11.54 -12.53 0.57
CA GLY A 258 10.47 -12.89 -0.35
C GLY A 258 10.91 -13.66 -1.58
N THR A 259 12.12 -14.19 -1.58
CA THR A 259 12.62 -15.02 -2.69
C THR A 259 12.31 -16.50 -2.48
N GLY A 260 11.70 -16.85 -1.37
CA GLY A 260 11.63 -18.22 -0.89
C GLY A 260 12.94 -18.72 -0.28
N PHE A 261 13.90 -17.81 -0.14
CA PHE A 261 15.21 -18.07 0.45
C PHE A 261 15.39 -17.17 1.66
N ASN A 262 16.09 -17.69 2.60
CA ASN A 262 16.63 -16.93 3.68
C ASN A 262 17.90 -16.20 3.22
N VAL A 263 17.75 -15.27 2.30
CA VAL A 263 18.88 -14.55 1.74
C VAL A 263 19.64 -13.82 2.84
N ASN A 264 18.93 -13.20 3.76
CA ASN A 264 19.57 -12.48 4.85
C ASN A 264 20.37 -13.40 5.74
N GLU A 265 19.84 -14.56 6.08
CA GLU A 265 20.53 -15.53 6.91
C GLU A 265 21.66 -16.25 6.17
N SER A 266 21.44 -16.63 4.91
CA SER A 266 22.45 -17.31 4.11
C SER A 266 23.62 -16.39 3.72
N GLU A 267 23.37 -15.10 3.55
CA GLU A 267 24.36 -14.13 3.10
C GLU A 267 25.09 -13.46 4.25
N THR A 268 24.42 -13.25 5.35
CA THR A 268 24.98 -12.48 6.47
C THR A 268 25.33 -13.33 7.66
N GLY A 269 24.86 -14.58 7.72
CA GLY A 269 24.98 -15.44 8.89
C GLY A 269 24.24 -14.89 10.12
N LEU A 270 23.41 -13.85 9.92
CA LEU A 270 22.59 -13.26 10.96
C LEU A 270 21.23 -13.94 10.95
N HIS A 271 20.76 -14.29 12.12
CA HIS A 271 19.37 -14.66 12.27
C HIS A 271 18.52 -13.43 11.96
N CYS A 272 17.50 -13.65 11.21
CA CYS A 272 16.51 -12.66 10.95
C CYS A 272 16.00 -12.09 12.28
N ALA A 273 15.85 -10.81 12.35
CA ALA A 273 15.21 -10.21 13.50
C ALA A 273 13.82 -10.80 13.63
N THR A 274 13.49 -11.18 14.82
CA THR A 274 12.27 -11.88 15.18
C THR A 274 11.00 -11.09 14.97
N ASP A 275 11.11 -9.89 14.42
CA ASP A 275 10.02 -8.92 14.32
C ASP A 275 9.18 -9.07 13.04
N CYS A 276 9.69 -9.74 12.00
CA CYS A 276 8.96 -9.97 10.76
C CYS A 276 8.62 -11.45 10.58
N SER A 277 7.33 -11.75 10.63
CA SER A 277 6.76 -13.07 10.31
C SER A 277 6.18 -13.13 8.90
N GLY A 278 6.50 -12.14 8.08
CA GLY A 278 6.06 -12.00 6.71
C GLY A 278 7.00 -12.61 5.69
N VAL A 279 6.76 -12.26 4.43
CA VAL A 279 7.53 -12.76 3.29
C VAL A 279 8.83 -11.99 3.08
N ARG A 280 8.91 -10.73 3.57
CA ARG A 280 10.07 -9.82 3.40
C ARG A 280 10.10 -8.78 4.52
N ASP A 281 11.30 -8.31 4.83
CA ASP A 281 11.47 -7.11 5.65
C ASP A 281 12.19 -6.03 4.83
N ALA A 282 11.65 -4.83 4.80
CA ALA A 282 12.28 -3.69 4.14
C ALA A 282 13.42 -3.09 4.97
N ASP A 283 13.53 -3.42 6.24
CA ASP A 283 14.60 -2.94 7.11
C ASP A 283 15.83 -3.86 7.08
N TRP A 284 16.55 -3.77 6.00
CA TRP A 284 17.78 -4.56 5.80
C TRP A 284 18.81 -4.40 6.92
N ALA A 285 18.89 -3.20 7.49
CA ALA A 285 19.87 -2.92 8.55
C ALA A 285 19.67 -3.78 9.81
N LYS A 286 18.47 -4.30 10.03
CA LYS A 286 18.21 -5.26 11.12
C LYS A 286 18.82 -6.62 10.87
N HIS A 287 19.10 -6.95 9.62
CA HIS A 287 19.47 -8.29 9.18
C HIS A 287 20.90 -8.38 8.68
N SER A 288 21.56 -7.26 8.44
CA SER A 288 22.92 -7.24 7.89
C SER A 288 23.68 -5.99 8.33
N ASP A 289 24.89 -6.20 8.82
CA ASP A 289 25.86 -5.11 9.02
C ASP A 289 26.42 -4.60 7.68
N ASN A 290 26.17 -5.30 6.60
CA ASN A 290 26.67 -5.04 5.26
C ASN A 290 25.51 -4.66 4.33
N ALA A 291 25.01 -3.44 4.44
CA ALA A 291 24.14 -2.90 3.40
C ALA A 291 24.83 -3.02 2.03
N PRO A 292 24.12 -3.39 0.97
CA PRO A 292 24.74 -3.54 -0.33
C PRO A 292 25.36 -2.24 -0.78
N ASP A 293 26.57 -2.31 -1.33
CA ASP A 293 27.31 -1.15 -1.81
C ASP A 293 26.57 -0.35 -2.88
N THR A 294 25.82 -1.06 -3.73
CA THR A 294 24.94 -0.52 -4.78
C THR A 294 23.80 -1.50 -5.02
N ALA A 295 22.67 -1.02 -5.52
CA ALA A 295 21.56 -1.89 -5.93
C ALA A 295 22.01 -2.96 -6.91
N LEU A 296 22.78 -2.55 -7.90
CA LEU A 296 23.28 -3.46 -8.91
C LEU A 296 24.30 -4.46 -8.34
N GLY A 297 25.18 -4.00 -7.47
CA GLY A 297 26.15 -4.87 -6.77
C GLY A 297 25.44 -5.96 -5.99
N TYR A 298 24.42 -5.59 -5.21
CA TYR A 298 23.58 -6.52 -4.48
C TYR A 298 22.90 -7.53 -5.41
N VAL A 299 22.17 -7.05 -6.40
CA VAL A 299 21.41 -7.90 -7.33
C VAL A 299 22.30 -8.89 -8.08
N CYS A 300 23.49 -8.45 -8.48
CA CYS A 300 24.42 -9.31 -9.21
C CYS A 300 25.09 -10.39 -8.35
N THR A 301 25.37 -10.08 -7.07
CA THR A 301 26.10 -10.98 -6.16
C THR A 301 25.18 -11.88 -5.36
N HIS A 302 24.00 -11.38 -4.96
CA HIS A 302 23.15 -12.06 -3.99
C HIS A 302 21.92 -12.69 -4.59
N CYS A 303 21.38 -12.12 -5.69
CA CYS A 303 20.16 -12.67 -6.27
C CYS A 303 20.44 -13.81 -7.23
N SER A 304 19.71 -14.91 -7.07
CA SER A 304 19.81 -16.07 -7.96
C SER A 304 19.45 -15.70 -9.41
N VAL A 305 20.11 -16.35 -10.36
CA VAL A 305 19.80 -16.22 -11.79
C VAL A 305 18.38 -16.73 -12.03
N SER A 306 17.58 -15.93 -12.72
CA SER A 306 16.18 -16.23 -13.02
C SER A 306 15.76 -15.55 -14.33
N THR A 307 14.52 -15.81 -14.75
CA THR A 307 13.89 -15.14 -15.92
C THR A 307 13.27 -13.79 -15.58
N GLY A 308 13.37 -13.34 -14.34
CA GLY A 308 12.86 -12.04 -13.92
C GLY A 308 13.64 -10.87 -14.53
N PRO A 309 13.19 -9.64 -14.29
CA PRO A 309 13.90 -8.43 -14.67
C PRO A 309 15.37 -8.48 -14.20
N CYS A 310 16.30 -7.93 -14.96
CA CYS A 310 17.74 -8.03 -14.72
C CYS A 310 18.31 -9.45 -14.82
N GLY A 311 17.56 -10.45 -15.29
CA GLY A 311 17.99 -11.85 -15.32
C GLY A 311 18.18 -12.44 -13.93
N ARG A 312 17.48 -11.90 -12.94
CA ARG A 312 17.55 -12.28 -11.53
C ARG A 312 16.17 -12.53 -10.94
N GLN A 313 16.15 -13.16 -9.78
CA GLN A 313 14.91 -13.39 -9.04
C GLN A 313 14.30 -12.03 -8.65
N VAL A 314 13.04 -11.81 -9.06
CA VAL A 314 12.40 -10.49 -9.06
C VAL A 314 12.23 -9.89 -7.65
N HIS A 315 11.84 -10.69 -6.67
CA HIS A 315 11.65 -10.21 -5.29
C HIS A 315 12.99 -9.86 -4.62
N CYS A 316 14.03 -10.63 -4.89
CA CYS A 316 15.37 -10.33 -4.43
C CYS A 316 15.91 -9.04 -5.06
N ALA A 317 15.72 -8.88 -6.38
CA ALA A 317 16.16 -7.67 -7.08
C ALA A 317 15.47 -6.39 -6.59
N ALA A 318 14.35 -6.50 -5.91
CA ALA A 318 13.62 -5.39 -5.31
C ALA A 318 14.14 -4.99 -3.91
N ALA A 319 14.96 -5.81 -3.26
CA ALA A 319 15.42 -5.57 -1.89
C ALA A 319 16.09 -4.18 -1.70
N PRO A 320 17.01 -3.73 -2.57
CA PRO A 320 17.61 -2.41 -2.42
C PRO A 320 16.59 -1.27 -2.53
N VAL A 321 15.58 -1.42 -3.37
CA VAL A 321 14.56 -0.39 -3.61
C VAL A 321 13.67 -0.21 -2.38
N ARG A 322 13.14 -1.32 -1.82
CA ARG A 322 12.30 -1.23 -0.62
C ARG A 322 13.06 -0.78 0.61
N GLN A 323 14.31 -1.24 0.78
CA GLN A 323 15.17 -0.76 1.87
C GLN A 323 15.42 0.74 1.77
N ALA A 324 15.75 1.21 0.58
CA ALA A 324 16.00 2.63 0.34
C ALA A 324 14.74 3.47 0.68
N ALA A 325 13.56 3.04 0.26
CA ALA A 325 12.32 3.72 0.60
C ALA A 325 12.04 3.71 2.11
N TRP A 326 12.33 2.61 2.79
CA TRP A 326 12.19 2.51 4.24
C TRP A 326 13.15 3.44 4.98
N ASP A 327 14.42 3.43 4.60
CA ASP A 327 15.46 4.28 5.18
C ASP A 327 15.14 5.77 5.03
N LEU A 328 14.59 6.17 3.89
CA LEU A 328 14.19 7.56 3.67
C LEU A 328 13.28 8.07 4.78
N VAL A 329 12.22 7.33 5.10
CA VAL A 329 11.17 7.78 6.03
C VAL A 329 11.51 7.50 7.49
N THR A 330 12.38 6.54 7.77
CA THR A 330 12.71 6.15 9.16
C THR A 330 14.05 6.67 9.64
N ARG A 331 14.97 6.97 8.73
CA ARG A 331 16.33 7.44 9.06
C ARG A 331 16.62 8.82 8.50
N ASP A 332 16.47 9.02 7.18
CA ASP A 332 17.04 10.19 6.52
C ASP A 332 16.21 11.45 6.73
N LEU A 333 14.89 11.35 6.68
CA LEU A 333 13.97 12.45 6.97
C LEU A 333 13.80 12.72 8.48
N THR A 334 14.03 11.71 9.32
CA THR A 334 13.95 11.88 10.77
C THR A 334 15.23 12.42 11.40
N ALA A 335 16.35 12.33 10.69
CA ALA A 335 17.63 12.89 11.12
C ALA A 335 17.79 14.38 10.73
N ALA A 336 18.81 15.02 11.31
CA ALA A 336 19.20 16.35 10.86
C ALA A 336 19.65 16.34 9.38
N PRO A 337 19.33 17.37 8.58
CA PRO A 337 18.81 18.67 8.99
C PRO A 337 17.29 18.73 9.15
N PHE A 338 16.53 17.70 8.77
CA PHE A 338 15.06 17.73 8.74
C PHE A 338 14.46 17.53 10.13
N GLY A 339 14.83 16.46 10.82
CA GLY A 339 14.33 16.15 12.16
C GLY A 339 12.81 15.94 12.22
N TYR A 340 12.21 15.44 11.15
CA TYR A 340 10.76 15.22 11.10
C TYR A 340 10.33 14.12 12.06
N ASP A 341 9.14 14.28 12.61
CA ASP A 341 8.47 13.14 13.24
C ASP A 341 8.11 12.05 12.20
N SER A 342 7.83 10.86 12.68
CA SER A 342 7.51 9.73 11.80
C SER A 342 6.33 10.02 10.87
N GLN A 343 5.28 10.69 11.36
CA GLN A 343 4.11 11.00 10.54
C GLN A 343 4.45 11.93 9.38
N THR A 344 5.21 12.99 9.65
CA THR A 344 5.67 13.96 8.63
C THR A 344 6.58 13.27 7.62
N ALA A 345 7.53 12.43 8.08
CA ALA A 345 8.42 11.70 7.20
C ALA A 345 7.65 10.77 6.25
N PHE A 346 6.64 10.05 6.73
CA PHE A 346 5.79 9.20 5.87
C PHE A 346 4.90 10.02 4.93
N ILE A 347 4.48 11.24 5.29
CA ILE A 347 3.77 12.14 4.37
C ILE A 347 4.67 12.53 3.20
N VAL A 348 5.92 12.91 3.47
CA VAL A 348 6.90 13.20 2.42
C VAL A 348 7.17 11.96 1.57
N GLY A 349 7.43 10.82 2.19
CA GLY A 349 7.63 9.56 1.48
C GLY A 349 6.46 9.19 0.56
N ASN A 350 5.23 9.31 1.03
CA ASN A 350 4.02 9.09 0.22
C ASN A 350 3.92 10.07 -0.96
N LYS A 351 4.24 11.36 -0.77
CA LYS A 351 4.31 12.32 -1.87
C LYS A 351 5.27 11.84 -2.96
N LEU A 352 6.50 11.51 -2.56
CA LEU A 352 7.54 11.05 -3.48
C LEU A 352 7.14 9.75 -4.19
N PHE A 353 6.57 8.81 -3.45
CA PHE A 353 6.10 7.56 -4.00
C PHE A 353 5.01 7.76 -5.05
N TYR A 354 3.89 8.37 -4.68
CA TYR A 354 2.75 8.49 -5.59
C TYR A 354 3.01 9.45 -6.74
N GLN A 355 3.68 10.58 -6.51
CA GLN A 355 3.90 11.60 -7.55
C GLN A 355 5.16 11.36 -8.38
N GLY A 356 6.16 10.66 -7.82
CA GLY A 356 7.41 10.37 -8.51
C GLY A 356 7.45 9.00 -9.16
N SER A 357 7.02 7.95 -8.45
CA SER A 357 7.18 6.58 -8.93
C SER A 357 6.38 6.29 -10.19
N GLY A 358 5.26 6.95 -10.41
CA GLY A 358 4.45 6.80 -11.62
C GLY A 358 5.11 7.19 -12.93
N ASN A 359 6.29 7.80 -12.89
CA ASN A 359 7.09 8.13 -14.07
C ASN A 359 8.39 7.33 -14.15
N VAL A 360 8.59 6.37 -13.24
CA VAL A 360 9.80 5.54 -13.21
C VAL A 360 9.72 4.47 -14.28
N GLY A 361 10.63 4.49 -15.23
CA GLY A 361 10.79 3.42 -16.22
C GLY A 361 11.60 2.23 -15.68
N LEU A 362 12.53 2.51 -14.78
CA LEU A 362 13.29 1.51 -14.04
C LEU A 362 13.91 2.14 -12.77
N TRP A 363 14.07 1.36 -11.71
CA TRP A 363 14.71 1.86 -10.49
C TRP A 363 16.21 2.01 -10.65
N HIS A 364 16.85 1.04 -11.26
CA HIS A 364 18.30 1.00 -11.50
C HIS A 364 18.62 0.22 -12.77
N ALA A 365 19.83 0.39 -13.33
CA ALA A 365 20.26 -0.35 -14.51
C ALA A 365 20.44 -1.84 -14.20
N CYS A 366 20.00 -2.69 -15.14
CA CYS A 366 20.08 -4.16 -15.01
C CYS A 366 21.39 -4.78 -15.55
N THR A 367 22.36 -3.98 -15.95
CA THR A 367 23.63 -4.50 -16.48
C THR A 367 24.61 -4.68 -15.32
N CYS A 368 24.92 -5.93 -14.97
CA CYS A 368 25.94 -6.22 -13.99
C CYS A 368 27.30 -5.66 -14.43
N GLY A 369 27.98 -5.00 -13.50
CA GLY A 369 29.23 -4.29 -13.78
C GLY A 369 29.04 -2.85 -14.27
N ALA A 370 27.83 -2.35 -14.44
CA ALA A 370 27.60 -0.94 -14.70
C ALA A 370 28.14 -0.07 -13.56
N SER A 371 28.86 0.98 -13.90
CA SER A 371 29.46 1.89 -12.92
C SER A 371 28.51 3.00 -12.46
N SER A 372 27.41 3.19 -13.14
CA SER A 372 26.37 4.19 -12.80
C SER A 372 24.98 3.60 -12.96
N SER A 373 24.19 3.70 -11.93
CA SER A 373 22.78 3.35 -11.95
C SER A 373 21.98 4.41 -11.19
N GLY A 374 20.69 4.52 -11.49
CA GLY A 374 19.79 5.41 -10.75
C GLY A 374 19.84 6.90 -11.13
N CYS A 375 20.68 7.33 -12.08
CA CYS A 375 20.83 8.73 -12.48
C CYS A 375 20.28 9.08 -13.86
N GLY A 376 19.67 8.13 -14.57
CA GLY A 376 18.93 8.40 -15.80
C GLY A 376 17.66 9.20 -15.52
N ALA A 377 17.21 10.01 -16.49
CA ALA A 377 16.05 10.89 -16.31
C ALA A 377 14.78 10.12 -15.88
N THR A 378 14.62 8.88 -16.34
CA THR A 378 13.48 8.00 -16.01
C THR A 378 13.75 7.04 -14.86
N ASN A 379 14.88 7.16 -14.18
CA ASN A 379 15.20 6.31 -13.03
C ASN A 379 14.54 6.84 -11.75
N GLY A 380 14.28 5.95 -10.79
CA GLY A 380 13.54 6.27 -9.57
C GLY A 380 14.05 7.49 -8.83
N TYR A 381 15.36 7.63 -8.68
CA TYR A 381 15.97 8.79 -8.04
C TYR A 381 15.57 10.12 -8.70
N MET A 382 15.75 10.23 -10.00
CA MET A 382 15.46 11.49 -10.72
C MET A 382 13.98 11.81 -10.70
N GLN A 383 13.12 10.80 -10.73
CA GLN A 383 11.68 11.00 -10.67
C GLN A 383 11.23 11.40 -9.26
N TRP A 384 11.86 10.89 -8.22
CA TRP A 384 11.59 11.33 -6.86
C TRP A 384 12.10 12.75 -6.59
N LEU A 385 13.25 13.15 -7.14
CA LEU A 385 13.68 14.54 -7.12
C LEU A 385 12.70 15.47 -7.86
N THR A 386 12.18 15.03 -9.00
CA THR A 386 11.19 15.80 -9.76
C THR A 386 9.88 15.96 -8.97
N ALA A 387 9.47 14.93 -8.23
CA ALA A 387 8.30 15.01 -7.36
C ALA A 387 8.54 15.86 -6.10
N ASP A 388 9.77 15.97 -5.66
CA ASP A 388 10.16 16.79 -4.51
C ASP A 388 10.32 18.27 -4.85
N ASP A 389 10.57 18.57 -6.12
CA ASP A 389 10.79 19.92 -6.62
C ASP A 389 9.57 20.82 -6.34
N ASP A 390 9.83 22.02 -5.84
CA ASP A 390 8.81 22.98 -5.41
C ASP A 390 8.66 24.19 -6.34
N ASN A 391 9.55 24.31 -7.36
CA ASN A 391 9.57 25.50 -8.23
C ASN A 391 9.73 25.18 -9.74
N GLY A 392 9.87 23.91 -10.13
CA GLY A 392 10.04 23.47 -11.53
C GLY A 392 11.48 23.55 -12.02
N SER A 393 12.48 23.67 -11.13
CA SER A 393 13.89 23.81 -11.47
C SER A 393 14.78 22.92 -10.60
N LEU A 394 15.15 21.75 -11.10
CA LEU A 394 16.12 20.90 -10.40
C LEU A 394 17.53 21.53 -10.29
N ALA A 395 17.80 22.67 -10.94
CA ALA A 395 19.12 23.29 -10.95
C ALA A 395 19.49 23.95 -9.60
N ASP A 396 18.52 24.39 -8.84
CA ASP A 396 18.69 24.99 -7.52
C ASP A 396 18.45 24.01 -6.37
N GLY A 397 18.20 22.73 -6.68
CA GLY A 397 17.97 21.66 -5.73
C GLY A 397 16.49 21.45 -5.43
N THR A 398 16.19 20.56 -4.49
CA THR A 398 14.84 20.27 -4.03
C THR A 398 14.82 20.24 -2.50
N PRO A 399 13.66 20.45 -1.85
CA PRO A 399 13.57 20.53 -0.39
C PRO A 399 14.24 19.38 0.36
N HIS A 400 14.11 18.14 -0.14
CA HIS A 400 14.64 16.95 0.53
C HIS A 400 15.79 16.28 -0.24
N ILE A 401 16.50 17.02 -1.10
CA ILE A 401 17.56 16.47 -1.96
C ILE A 401 18.62 15.68 -1.19
N SER A 402 18.99 16.09 0.02
CA SER A 402 20.02 15.40 0.80
C SER A 402 19.53 14.03 1.33
N ALA A 403 18.25 13.91 1.71
CA ALA A 403 17.66 12.65 2.12
C ALA A 403 17.47 11.72 0.92
N ILE A 404 16.91 12.22 -0.18
CA ILE A 404 16.74 11.47 -1.42
C ILE A 404 18.10 11.02 -1.98
N PHE A 405 19.15 11.83 -1.80
CA PHE A 405 20.51 11.46 -2.18
C PHE A 405 21.13 10.40 -1.28
N ALA A 406 20.87 10.42 0.02
CA ALA A 406 21.34 9.42 0.96
C ALA A 406 20.75 8.03 0.62
N LEU A 407 19.47 7.98 0.29
CA LEU A 407 18.78 6.84 -0.29
C LEU A 407 19.55 6.25 -1.49
N MET A 408 20.10 7.09 -2.35
CA MET A 408 20.77 6.66 -3.57
C MET A 408 22.23 6.28 -3.39
N LYS A 409 22.87 6.63 -2.29
CA LYS A 409 24.18 6.07 -1.93
C LYS A 409 24.13 4.56 -1.77
N LEU A 410 23.01 4.03 -1.32
CA LEU A 410 22.73 2.59 -1.31
C LEU A 410 22.52 2.04 -2.72
N LEU A 411 22.10 2.88 -3.67
CA LEU A 411 21.79 2.49 -5.05
C LEU A 411 22.93 2.80 -6.05
N SER A 412 23.95 3.59 -5.68
CA SER A 412 25.01 3.98 -6.62
C SER A 412 26.31 4.44 -5.94
N ARG A 413 27.40 3.74 -6.15
CA ARG A 413 28.75 4.17 -5.72
C ARG A 413 29.38 5.27 -6.58
N THR A 414 28.80 5.61 -7.71
CA THR A 414 29.42 6.51 -8.67
C THR A 414 28.65 7.82 -8.80
N ILE A 415 28.62 8.58 -7.72
CA ILE A 415 28.38 10.01 -7.86
C ILE A 415 29.74 10.67 -7.69
N THR A 416 30.41 10.89 -8.81
CA THR A 416 31.68 11.62 -8.88
C THR A 416 31.52 13.07 -8.41
N ALA A 417 32.63 13.64 -8.00
CA ALA A 417 32.75 14.98 -7.41
C ALA A 417 32.08 16.14 -8.19
N ASP A 418 31.73 15.97 -9.44
CA ASP A 418 31.04 16.99 -10.26
C ASP A 418 29.62 17.31 -9.76
N ARG A 419 28.98 16.44 -8.96
CA ARG A 419 27.68 16.71 -8.32
C ARG A 419 27.81 17.27 -6.90
N VAL A 420 29.01 17.40 -6.37
CA VAL A 420 29.31 18.18 -5.17
C VAL A 420 29.02 19.69 -5.38
N SER A 421 29.00 20.13 -6.65
CA SER A 421 28.64 21.52 -6.99
C SER A 421 27.17 21.85 -6.67
N ILE A 422 26.26 20.90 -6.79
CA ILE A 422 24.85 21.08 -6.39
C ILE A 422 24.76 21.15 -4.86
N ARG A 423 25.61 20.40 -4.13
CA ARG A 423 25.71 20.46 -2.68
C ARG A 423 26.26 21.81 -2.15
N ALA A 424 27.21 22.38 -2.88
CA ALA A 424 27.81 23.65 -2.49
C ALA A 424 26.86 24.84 -2.72
N GLN A 425 25.99 24.77 -3.71
CA GLN A 425 25.00 25.80 -3.95
C GLN A 425 23.85 25.77 -2.95
N SER A 426 23.34 24.57 -2.57
CA SER A 426 22.29 24.45 -1.56
C SER A 426 22.75 24.82 -0.14
N ALA A 427 24.01 24.53 0.22
CA ALA A 427 24.58 24.92 1.52
C ALA A 427 24.89 26.42 1.63
N ALA A 428 25.11 27.12 0.51
CA ALA A 428 25.35 28.53 0.47
C ALA A 428 24.06 29.40 0.51
N GLN A 429 22.89 28.79 0.26
CA GLN A 429 21.61 29.47 0.34
C GLN A 429 20.91 29.35 1.71
N VAL A 430 21.40 28.52 2.61
CA VAL A 430 20.87 28.32 3.97
C VAL A 430 21.74 29.03 5.03
N ALA A 431 22.80 29.71 4.63
CA ALA A 431 23.60 30.62 5.48
C ALA A 431 23.34 32.07 5.04
#